data_19b7bfd0969a8c3c672e9d3f5d45f1de
#
_entry.id   19b7bfd0969a8c3c672e9d3f5d45f1de
#
_cell.length_a   1.000
_cell.length_b   1.000
_cell.length_c   1.000
_cell.angle_alpha   90.00
_cell.angle_beta   90.00
_cell.angle_gamma   90.00
#
_symmetry.space_group_name_H-M   'P 1'
#
loop_
_entity.id
_entity.type
_entity.pdbx_description
1 polymer ?
#
loop_
_entity_poly.entity_id
_entity_poly.type
_entity_poly.pdbx_seq_one_letter_code
_entity_poly.pdbx_strand_id
1 'polypeptide(L)'
;MFISGYGLVDLLKLTDKKELVGIELGCGDGHTTLHLLSSLPNLTLYGIDPYIGYDDFNGHNPAEMLAGNLVNTMQKIDPYKDRFTLYRDISDNVVDKFENESLDFIFIDGLHSYEQVLKDCENYYPKIKKGGLFSGHDYRVIDSVNRAVNEFAAKINVSEIGETQNDVWYWVK
;
A
#
# COMPACT_ATOMS: atom_id res chain seq x y z
N MET A 1 17.33 7.12 -5.23
CA MET A 1 16.15 6.92 -4.39
C MET A 1 15.13 6.19 -5.25
N PHE A 2 14.86 4.94 -4.95
CA PHE A 2 13.85 4.17 -5.70
C PHE A 2 12.48 4.56 -5.12
N ILE A 3 11.57 5.01 -5.97
CA ILE A 3 10.18 5.26 -5.59
C ILE A 3 9.42 3.96 -5.84
N SER A 4 8.97 3.32 -4.78
CA SER A 4 8.25 2.03 -4.81
C SER A 4 7.01 2.04 -5.73
N GLY A 5 6.39 3.21 -5.91
CA GLY A 5 5.21 3.36 -6.76
C GLY A 5 5.40 3.21 -8.28
N TYR A 6 6.63 3.18 -8.83
CA TYR A 6 6.80 3.13 -10.30
C TYR A 6 6.24 1.84 -10.91
N GLY A 7 6.62 0.69 -10.38
CA GLY A 7 6.10 -0.59 -10.88
C GLY A 7 4.59 -0.72 -10.73
N LEU A 8 4.04 -0.20 -9.63
CA LEU A 8 2.60 -0.21 -9.37
C LEU A 8 1.82 0.64 -10.38
N VAL A 9 2.31 1.85 -10.70
CA VAL A 9 1.66 2.73 -11.70
C VAL A 9 1.58 2.05 -13.06
N ASP A 10 2.65 1.38 -13.49
CA ASP A 10 2.66 0.68 -14.78
C ASP A 10 1.64 -0.46 -14.80
N LEU A 11 1.53 -1.23 -13.73
CA LEU A 11 0.53 -2.28 -13.59
C LEU A 11 -0.90 -1.73 -13.62
N LEU A 12 -1.16 -0.63 -12.92
CA LEU A 12 -2.48 -0.01 -12.86
C LEU A 12 -2.91 0.60 -14.20
N LYS A 13 -1.98 1.16 -14.98
CA LYS A 13 -2.25 1.64 -16.34
C LYS A 13 -2.69 0.54 -17.30
N LEU A 14 -2.24 -0.70 -17.10
CA LEU A 14 -2.65 -1.84 -17.91
C LEU A 14 -4.11 -2.26 -17.66
N THR A 15 -4.73 -1.82 -16.58
CA THR A 15 -6.12 -2.20 -16.26
C THR A 15 -7.16 -1.50 -17.12
N ASP A 16 -6.81 -0.42 -17.83
CA ASP A 16 -7.68 0.42 -18.69
C ASP A 16 -9.00 0.85 -18.00
N LYS A 17 -8.98 0.98 -16.67
CA LYS A 17 -10.16 1.40 -15.90
C LYS A 17 -10.37 2.91 -16.00
N LYS A 18 -11.62 3.33 -16.23
CA LYS A 18 -11.98 4.75 -16.29
C LYS A 18 -11.90 5.44 -14.93
N GLU A 19 -12.15 4.72 -13.87
CA GLU A 19 -12.03 5.15 -12.48
C GLU A 19 -11.30 4.08 -11.70
N LEU A 20 -10.40 4.50 -10.84
CA LEU A 20 -9.64 3.65 -9.94
C LEU A 20 -9.89 4.08 -8.50
N VAL A 21 -10.15 3.12 -7.63
CA VAL A 21 -10.23 3.32 -6.19
C VAL A 21 -9.24 2.39 -5.52
N GLY A 22 -8.31 2.95 -4.75
CA GLY A 22 -7.28 2.14 -4.12
C GLY A 22 -6.90 2.59 -2.72
N ILE A 23 -6.10 1.74 -2.06
CA ILE A 23 -5.53 1.98 -0.73
C ILE A 23 -4.01 1.85 -0.80
N GLU A 24 -3.33 2.73 -0.07
CA GLU A 24 -1.92 2.64 0.30
C GLU A 24 -1.81 2.49 1.82
N LEU A 25 -1.26 1.36 2.28
CA LEU A 25 -0.89 1.14 3.68
C LEU A 25 0.57 1.55 3.87
N GLY A 26 0.81 2.55 4.72
CA GLY A 26 2.12 3.17 4.87
C GLY A 26 2.37 4.26 3.82
N CYS A 27 2.01 5.50 4.14
CA CYS A 27 2.25 6.65 3.26
C CYS A 27 3.64 7.25 3.45
N GLY A 28 4.24 7.07 4.64
CA GLY A 28 5.55 7.59 4.97
C GLY A 28 5.68 9.09 4.73
N ASP A 29 6.65 9.49 3.93
CA ASP A 29 6.86 10.90 3.56
C ASP A 29 6.08 11.34 2.30
N GLY A 30 5.18 10.47 1.78
CA GLY A 30 4.26 10.75 0.68
C GLY A 30 4.85 10.67 -0.73
N HIS A 31 6.01 10.05 -0.92
CA HIS A 31 6.60 9.93 -2.27
C HIS A 31 5.80 9.00 -3.17
N THR A 32 5.42 7.82 -2.69
CA THR A 32 4.60 6.86 -3.43
C THR A 32 3.19 7.42 -3.63
N THR A 33 2.58 7.97 -2.59
CA THR A 33 1.27 8.65 -2.65
C THR A 33 1.24 9.71 -3.76
N LEU A 34 2.23 10.63 -3.76
CA LEU A 34 2.35 11.68 -4.79
C LEU A 34 2.49 11.08 -6.19
N HIS A 35 3.35 10.06 -6.34
CA HIS A 35 3.58 9.42 -7.64
C HIS A 35 2.30 8.77 -8.19
N LEU A 36 1.54 8.06 -7.35
CA LEU A 36 0.25 7.47 -7.73
C LEU A 36 -0.75 8.54 -8.19
N LEU A 37 -0.96 9.58 -7.37
CA LEU A 37 -1.93 10.65 -7.66
C LEU A 37 -1.56 11.50 -8.88
N SER A 38 -0.28 11.78 -9.09
CA SER A 38 0.20 12.57 -10.24
C SER A 38 0.18 11.78 -11.54
N SER A 39 0.41 10.46 -11.49
CA SER A 39 0.49 9.59 -12.67
C SER A 39 -0.86 9.03 -13.12
N LEU A 40 -1.86 9.01 -12.21
CA LEU A 40 -3.18 8.41 -12.43
C LEU A 40 -4.27 9.44 -12.13
N PRO A 41 -4.68 10.25 -13.11
CA PRO A 41 -5.65 11.33 -12.90
C PRO A 41 -7.05 10.86 -12.53
N ASN A 42 -7.37 9.59 -12.82
CA ASN A 42 -8.63 8.91 -12.54
C ASN A 42 -8.64 8.16 -11.19
N LEU A 43 -7.58 8.31 -10.36
CA LEU A 43 -7.44 7.62 -9.09
C LEU A 43 -8.08 8.40 -7.94
N THR A 44 -8.92 7.73 -7.16
CA THR A 44 -9.25 8.08 -5.77
C THR A 44 -8.44 7.17 -4.84
N LEU A 45 -7.60 7.77 -4.00
CA LEU A 45 -6.66 7.06 -3.14
C LEU A 45 -6.97 7.30 -1.66
N TYR A 46 -6.99 6.23 -0.90
CA TYR A 46 -7.03 6.24 0.56
C TYR A 46 -5.64 5.88 1.09
N GLY A 47 -5.00 6.81 1.81
CA GLY A 47 -3.77 6.55 2.53
C GLY A 47 -4.08 6.17 3.97
N ILE A 48 -3.38 5.17 4.51
CA ILE A 48 -3.52 4.74 5.90
C ILE A 48 -2.12 4.71 6.52
N ASP A 49 -1.88 5.61 7.48
CA ASP A 49 -0.61 5.71 8.20
C ASP A 49 -0.85 6.37 9.55
N PRO A 50 -0.49 5.73 10.67
CA PRO A 50 -0.68 6.30 12.00
C PRO A 50 0.25 7.47 12.31
N TYR A 51 1.40 7.58 11.63
CA TYR A 51 2.47 8.55 11.91
C TYR A 51 2.86 8.59 13.40
N ILE A 52 2.95 7.43 14.01
CA ILE A 52 3.42 7.23 15.40
C ILE A 52 4.78 6.53 15.40
N GLY A 53 5.57 6.74 16.46
CA GLY A 53 6.87 6.06 16.58
C GLY A 53 6.72 4.55 16.60
N TYR A 54 7.62 3.84 15.92
CA TYR A 54 7.67 2.38 15.89
C TYR A 54 9.10 1.87 15.70
N ASP A 55 9.31 0.60 16.01
CA ASP A 55 10.54 -0.12 15.73
C ASP A 55 10.33 -1.09 14.56
N ASP A 56 11.27 -1.16 13.66
CA ASP A 56 11.32 -2.12 12.57
C ASP A 56 12.73 -2.72 12.39
N PHE A 57 12.96 -3.45 11.30
CA PHE A 57 14.24 -4.07 10.99
C PHE A 57 15.39 -3.06 10.78
N ASN A 58 15.11 -1.79 10.46
CA ASN A 58 16.08 -0.71 10.34
C ASN A 58 16.36 0.00 11.67
N GLY A 59 15.62 -0.32 12.73
CA GLY A 59 15.75 0.26 14.05
C GLY A 59 14.57 1.13 14.47
N HIS A 60 14.86 2.12 15.32
CA HIS A 60 13.85 2.99 15.90
C HIS A 60 13.46 4.14 14.97
N ASN A 61 12.16 4.26 14.69
CA ASN A 61 11.58 5.37 13.95
C ASN A 61 10.87 6.32 14.94
N PRO A 62 11.50 7.45 15.31
CA PRO A 62 10.98 8.32 16.36
C PRO A 62 9.73 9.10 15.89
N ALA A 63 8.83 9.37 16.83
CA ALA A 63 7.58 10.08 16.56
C ALA A 63 7.78 11.46 15.91
N GLU A 64 8.87 12.17 16.25
CA GLU A 64 9.20 13.48 15.68
C GLU A 64 9.52 13.39 14.18
N MET A 65 10.22 12.34 13.76
CA MET A 65 10.50 12.09 12.34
C MET A 65 9.21 11.82 11.59
N LEU A 66 8.34 10.99 12.14
CA LEU A 66 7.06 10.65 11.52
C LEU A 66 6.08 11.82 11.49
N ALA A 67 6.10 12.69 12.49
CA ALA A 67 5.37 13.96 12.44
C ALA A 67 5.88 14.86 11.28
N GLY A 68 7.19 14.90 11.04
CA GLY A 68 7.78 15.56 9.88
C GLY A 68 7.33 14.93 8.55
N ASN A 69 7.29 13.61 8.48
CA ASN A 69 6.79 12.87 7.31
C ASN A 69 5.32 13.20 7.02
N LEU A 70 4.47 13.26 8.03
CA LEU A 70 3.08 13.68 7.87
C LEU A 70 2.97 15.07 7.24
N VAL A 71 3.74 16.05 7.73
CA VAL A 71 3.76 17.41 7.16
C VAL A 71 4.20 17.38 5.70
N ASN A 72 5.26 16.65 5.39
CA ASN A 72 5.76 16.49 4.02
C ASN A 72 4.70 15.86 3.10
N THR A 73 4.04 14.81 3.56
CA THR A 73 2.97 14.14 2.82
C THR A 73 1.84 15.13 2.53
N MET A 74 1.31 15.80 3.55
CA MET A 74 0.20 16.74 3.37
C MET A 74 0.56 17.90 2.41
N GLN A 75 1.80 18.39 2.43
CA GLN A 75 2.27 19.40 1.49
C GLN A 75 2.35 18.87 0.05
N LYS A 76 2.89 17.67 -0.14
CA LYS A 76 3.03 17.05 -1.47
C LYS A 76 1.67 16.76 -2.12
N ILE A 77 0.69 16.34 -1.34
CA ILE A 77 -0.62 15.92 -1.84
C ILE A 77 -1.66 17.04 -1.90
N ASP A 78 -1.38 18.24 -1.39
CA ASP A 78 -2.34 19.37 -1.41
C ASP A 78 -2.96 19.63 -2.80
N PRO A 79 -2.21 19.54 -3.92
CA PRO A 79 -2.80 19.67 -5.27
C PRO A 79 -3.81 18.56 -5.63
N TYR A 80 -3.85 17.46 -4.88
CA TYR A 80 -4.66 16.26 -5.15
C TYR A 80 -5.68 15.97 -4.03
N LYS A 81 -5.88 16.89 -3.09
CA LYS A 81 -6.71 16.70 -1.89
C LYS A 81 -8.16 16.28 -2.19
N ASP A 82 -8.69 16.64 -3.36
CA ASP A 82 -10.05 16.25 -3.77
C ASP A 82 -10.17 14.76 -4.14
N ARG A 83 -9.02 14.09 -4.33
CA ARG A 83 -8.91 12.68 -4.71
C ARG A 83 -8.15 11.82 -3.69
N PHE A 84 -7.76 12.41 -2.55
CA PHE A 84 -7.00 11.75 -1.50
C PHE A 84 -7.67 11.92 -0.14
N THR A 85 -7.78 10.81 0.59
CA THR A 85 -8.20 10.82 1.99
C THR A 85 -7.17 10.09 2.84
N LEU A 86 -6.64 10.77 3.85
CA LEU A 86 -5.72 10.17 4.82
C LEU A 86 -6.50 9.70 6.07
N TYR A 87 -6.36 8.42 6.39
CA TYR A 87 -6.72 7.86 7.70
C TYR A 87 -5.47 7.80 8.56
N ARG A 88 -5.39 8.71 9.54
CA ARG A 88 -4.27 8.73 10.49
C ARG A 88 -4.51 7.73 11.62
N ASP A 89 -4.43 6.45 11.30
CA ASP A 89 -4.69 5.34 12.22
C ASP A 89 -3.94 4.09 11.72
N ILE A 90 -3.88 3.05 12.55
CA ILE A 90 -3.36 1.74 12.14
C ILE A 90 -4.33 1.05 11.18
N SER A 91 -3.80 0.21 10.29
CA SER A 91 -4.57 -0.50 9.26
C SER A 91 -5.72 -1.33 9.84
N ASP A 92 -5.51 -1.95 10.99
CA ASP A 92 -6.50 -2.76 11.70
C ASP A 92 -7.79 -2.01 12.07
N ASN A 93 -7.67 -0.73 12.45
CA ASN A 93 -8.79 0.09 12.85
C ASN A 93 -9.57 0.69 11.68
N VAL A 94 -8.98 0.66 10.49
CA VAL A 94 -9.52 1.33 9.31
C VAL A 94 -10.21 0.34 8.35
N VAL A 95 -9.84 -0.93 8.40
CA VAL A 95 -10.30 -1.95 7.44
C VAL A 95 -11.83 -2.04 7.32
N ASP A 96 -12.56 -1.87 8.42
CA ASP A 96 -14.03 -1.95 8.44
C ASP A 96 -14.73 -0.74 7.81
N LYS A 97 -13.97 0.31 7.44
CA LYS A 97 -14.50 1.45 6.68
C LYS A 97 -14.71 1.12 5.19
N PHE A 98 -14.16 0.01 4.73
CA PHE A 98 -14.24 -0.43 3.33
C PHE A 98 -15.13 -1.66 3.22
N GLU A 99 -16.06 -1.63 2.28
CA GLU A 99 -16.88 -2.79 1.95
C GLU A 99 -16.04 -3.85 1.21
N ASN A 100 -16.46 -5.10 1.28
CA ASN A 100 -15.84 -6.14 0.49
C ASN A 100 -16.02 -5.86 -1.01
N GLU A 101 -15.01 -6.21 -1.80
CA GLU A 101 -15.01 -6.02 -3.25
C GLU A 101 -15.28 -4.56 -3.69
N SER A 102 -14.84 -3.57 -2.90
CA SER A 102 -15.00 -2.14 -3.21
C SER A 102 -13.77 -1.49 -3.85
N LEU A 103 -12.59 -2.09 -3.68
CA LEU A 103 -11.31 -1.51 -4.10
C LEU A 103 -10.80 -2.14 -5.39
N ASP A 104 -10.19 -1.32 -6.25
CA ASP A 104 -9.53 -1.79 -7.47
C ASP A 104 -8.10 -2.26 -7.22
N PHE A 105 -7.44 -1.69 -6.22
CA PHE A 105 -6.11 -2.17 -5.78
C PHE A 105 -5.83 -1.84 -4.31
N ILE A 106 -4.82 -2.52 -3.79
CA ILE A 106 -4.13 -2.19 -2.55
C ILE A 106 -2.63 -2.20 -2.78
N PHE A 107 -1.91 -1.34 -2.05
CA PHE A 107 -0.47 -1.33 -1.94
C PHE A 107 -0.07 -1.39 -0.47
N ILE A 108 0.55 -2.51 -0.06
CA ILE A 108 0.99 -2.77 1.31
C ILE A 108 2.47 -2.40 1.44
N ASP A 109 2.75 -1.29 2.13
CA ASP A 109 4.10 -0.75 2.35
C ASP A 109 4.20 -0.12 3.76
N GLY A 110 3.61 -0.79 4.75
CA GLY A 110 3.50 -0.33 6.13
C GLY A 110 4.56 -0.94 7.06
N LEU A 111 4.13 -1.42 8.24
CA LEU A 111 5.01 -2.10 9.19
C LEU A 111 5.43 -3.47 8.67
N HIS A 112 6.75 -3.70 8.53
CA HIS A 112 7.32 -4.88 7.89
C HIS A 112 7.48 -6.10 8.83
N SER A 113 6.81 -6.13 9.99
CA SER A 113 6.78 -7.36 10.79
C SER A 113 5.95 -8.43 10.10
N TYR A 114 6.39 -9.70 10.23
CA TYR A 114 5.68 -10.84 9.63
C TYR A 114 4.20 -10.87 10.03
N GLU A 115 3.91 -10.65 11.31
CA GLU A 115 2.56 -10.69 11.85
C GLU A 115 1.67 -9.59 11.26
N GLN A 116 2.21 -8.37 11.11
CA GLN A 116 1.42 -7.26 10.57
C GLN A 116 1.19 -7.43 9.06
N VAL A 117 2.22 -7.79 8.29
CA VAL A 117 2.06 -8.02 6.84
C VAL A 117 1.05 -9.13 6.57
N LEU A 118 1.13 -10.25 7.31
CA LEU A 118 0.17 -11.34 7.15
C LEU A 118 -1.25 -10.88 7.48
N LYS A 119 -1.42 -10.12 8.57
CA LYS A 119 -2.70 -9.58 8.99
C LYS A 119 -3.27 -8.57 8.00
N ASP A 120 -2.45 -7.69 7.45
CA ASP A 120 -2.86 -6.75 6.39
C ASP A 120 -3.32 -7.49 5.14
N CYS A 121 -2.60 -8.55 4.75
CA CYS A 121 -3.03 -9.42 3.65
C CYS A 121 -4.42 -10.05 3.93
N GLU A 122 -4.62 -10.62 5.10
CA GLU A 122 -5.90 -11.26 5.48
C GLU A 122 -7.06 -10.28 5.55
N ASN A 123 -6.83 -9.11 6.14
CA ASN A 123 -7.84 -8.09 6.36
C ASN A 123 -8.28 -7.41 5.07
N TYR A 124 -7.34 -7.09 4.19
CA TYR A 124 -7.62 -6.25 3.02
C TYR A 124 -7.87 -7.05 1.73
N TYR A 125 -7.44 -8.30 1.63
CA TYR A 125 -7.75 -9.12 0.46
C TYR A 125 -9.24 -9.22 0.14
N PRO A 126 -10.15 -9.40 1.12
CA PRO A 126 -11.59 -9.39 0.86
C PRO A 126 -12.10 -8.07 0.26
N LYS A 127 -11.43 -6.95 0.53
CA LYS A 127 -11.82 -5.62 0.08
C LYS A 127 -11.56 -5.38 -1.41
N ILE A 128 -10.65 -6.17 -2.00
CA ILE A 128 -10.29 -6.07 -3.42
C ILE A 128 -11.37 -6.72 -4.29
N LYS A 129 -11.78 -6.04 -5.35
CA LYS A 129 -12.69 -6.55 -6.38
C LYS A 129 -12.08 -7.75 -7.11
N LYS A 130 -12.91 -8.61 -7.68
CA LYS A 130 -12.44 -9.60 -8.66
C LYS A 130 -11.82 -8.89 -9.86
N GLY A 131 -10.64 -9.33 -10.28
CA GLY A 131 -9.83 -8.65 -11.29
C GLY A 131 -9.11 -7.40 -10.78
N GLY A 132 -9.15 -7.12 -9.48
CA GLY A 132 -8.37 -6.06 -8.83
C GLY A 132 -6.94 -6.51 -8.51
N LEU A 133 -6.05 -5.53 -8.32
CA LEU A 133 -4.63 -5.76 -8.05
C LEU A 133 -4.38 -5.82 -6.54
N PHE A 134 -3.83 -6.93 -6.07
CA PHE A 134 -3.33 -7.08 -4.72
C PHE A 134 -1.80 -6.99 -4.76
N SER A 135 -1.20 -6.03 -4.04
CA SER A 135 0.20 -5.69 -4.20
C SER A 135 0.83 -5.10 -2.95
N GLY A 136 2.16 -5.07 -2.92
CA GLY A 136 2.94 -4.40 -1.87
C GLY A 136 4.42 -4.31 -2.24
N HIS A 137 5.24 -3.92 -1.29
CA HIS A 137 6.67 -3.65 -1.46
C HIS A 137 7.56 -4.59 -0.64
N ASP A 138 8.88 -4.47 -0.82
CA ASP A 138 9.93 -5.09 0.03
C ASP A 138 9.97 -6.62 0.06
N TYR A 139 9.40 -7.28 -0.93
CA TYR A 139 9.32 -8.74 -1.00
C TYR A 139 10.68 -9.42 -1.11
N ARG A 140 11.63 -8.83 -1.87
CA ARG A 140 12.95 -9.43 -2.07
C ARG A 140 13.94 -9.06 -0.96
N VAL A 141 13.74 -7.91 -0.33
CA VAL A 141 14.74 -7.33 0.58
C VAL A 141 14.44 -7.58 2.04
N ILE A 142 13.17 -7.89 2.39
CA ILE A 142 12.74 -8.10 3.78
C ILE A 142 12.17 -9.51 3.97
N ASP A 143 12.89 -10.37 4.69
CA ASP A 143 12.51 -11.78 4.92
C ASP A 143 11.12 -11.93 5.57
N SER A 144 10.77 -11.07 6.53
CA SER A 144 9.46 -11.10 7.18
C SER A 144 8.31 -10.83 6.21
N VAL A 145 8.49 -9.87 5.27
CA VAL A 145 7.53 -9.57 4.21
C VAL A 145 7.42 -10.76 3.26
N ASN A 146 8.56 -11.28 2.78
CA ASN A 146 8.60 -12.44 1.89
C ASN A 146 7.83 -13.63 2.46
N ARG A 147 8.10 -13.99 3.71
CA ARG A 147 7.44 -15.12 4.39
C ARG A 147 5.94 -14.91 4.54
N ALA A 148 5.50 -13.74 4.99
CA ALA A 148 4.10 -13.43 5.18
C ALA A 148 3.31 -13.48 3.86
N VAL A 149 3.85 -12.87 2.81
CA VAL A 149 3.23 -12.84 1.47
C VAL A 149 3.14 -14.24 0.88
N ASN A 150 4.21 -15.07 0.97
CA ASN A 150 4.19 -16.44 0.48
C ASN A 150 3.19 -17.32 1.23
N GLU A 151 3.12 -17.20 2.55
CA GLU A 151 2.15 -17.95 3.36
C GLU A 151 0.73 -17.59 2.98
N PHE A 152 0.42 -16.28 2.88
CA PHE A 152 -0.90 -15.85 2.47
C PHE A 152 -1.25 -16.30 1.05
N ALA A 153 -0.35 -16.14 0.10
CA ALA A 153 -0.54 -16.59 -1.29
C ALA A 153 -0.84 -18.10 -1.37
N ALA A 154 -0.10 -18.91 -0.61
CA ALA A 154 -0.34 -20.35 -0.52
C ALA A 154 -1.71 -20.67 0.10
N LYS A 155 -2.12 -19.95 1.15
CA LYS A 155 -3.41 -20.12 1.83
C LYS A 155 -4.60 -19.89 0.88
N ILE A 156 -4.49 -18.96 -0.05
CA ILE A 156 -5.55 -18.61 -1.01
C ILE A 156 -5.34 -19.23 -2.40
N ASN A 157 -4.35 -20.12 -2.55
CA ASN A 157 -4.01 -20.83 -3.79
C ASN A 157 -3.62 -19.90 -4.96
N VAL A 158 -2.86 -18.85 -4.70
CA VAL A 158 -2.22 -18.03 -5.75
C VAL A 158 -1.17 -18.90 -6.44
N SER A 159 -1.26 -19.03 -7.76
CA SER A 159 -0.36 -19.88 -8.55
C SER A 159 1.01 -19.25 -8.78
N GLU A 160 1.07 -17.92 -8.84
CA GLU A 160 2.30 -17.18 -9.11
C GLU A 160 2.21 -15.77 -8.49
N ILE A 161 3.28 -15.37 -7.80
CA ILE A 161 3.46 -14.01 -7.33
C ILE A 161 4.30 -13.28 -8.38
N GLY A 162 3.70 -12.28 -9.02
CA GLY A 162 4.41 -11.40 -9.94
C GLY A 162 5.29 -10.41 -9.19
N GLU A 163 6.38 -9.99 -9.82
CA GLU A 163 7.29 -8.99 -9.28
C GLU A 163 7.71 -7.97 -10.34
N THR A 164 7.86 -6.73 -9.94
CA THR A 164 8.44 -5.67 -10.78
C THR A 164 9.92 -5.46 -10.49
N GLN A 165 10.61 -4.70 -11.34
CA GLN A 165 12.02 -4.34 -11.12
C GLN A 165 12.23 -3.47 -9.85
N ASN A 166 11.18 -2.78 -9.40
CA ASN A 166 11.22 -1.89 -8.22
C ASN A 166 10.69 -2.58 -6.95
N ASP A 167 10.82 -3.91 -6.86
CA ASP A 167 10.44 -4.72 -5.70
C ASP A 167 8.96 -4.64 -5.30
N VAL A 168 8.08 -4.36 -6.24
CA VAL A 168 6.62 -4.48 -6.06
C VAL A 168 6.21 -5.92 -6.36
N TRP A 169 5.69 -6.60 -5.35
CA TRP A 169 5.04 -7.89 -5.52
C TRP A 169 3.55 -7.71 -5.82
N TYR A 170 2.96 -8.61 -6.60
CA TYR A 170 1.55 -8.49 -6.95
C TYR A 170 0.94 -9.79 -7.48
N TRP A 171 -0.38 -9.84 -7.43
CA TRP A 171 -1.22 -10.72 -8.25
C TRP A 171 -2.59 -10.08 -8.51
N VAL A 172 -3.33 -10.64 -9.44
CA VAL A 172 -4.72 -10.24 -9.75
C VAL A 172 -5.67 -11.19 -9.01
N LYS A 173 -6.63 -10.64 -8.25
CA LYS A 173 -7.63 -11.41 -7.49
C LYS A 173 -8.65 -12.12 -8.38
#